data_92a1d72b832b90e215b9cc3d3401a88c
#
_entry.id   92a1d72b832b90e215b9cc3d3401a88c
#
_cell.length_a   1.000
_cell.length_b   1.000
_cell.length_c   1.000
_cell.angle_alpha   90.00
_cell.angle_beta   90.00
_cell.angle_gamma   90.00
#
_symmetry.space_group_name_H-M   'P 1'
#
loop_
_entity.id
_entity.type
_entity.pdbx_description
1 polymer ?
#
loop_
_entity_poly.entity_id
_entity_poly.type
_entity_poly.pdbx_seq_one_letter_code
_entity_poly.pdbx_strand_id
1 'polypeptide(L)'
;MLNNSLIINVYKFYLKLFDKKQYQKLKHKLKEAESYNNYIKIIEPALKKISQLIKSKKNLSFLHSGHLGDIIYSLPLIKEIAKKSKCNLYLEVYKEIPKKVHDLGHPFGRFFLTKEAAHKLIPLIKKQKYISEVQLYDGEEIDINLNLFRDLPINFNIDCIRWYFHLTGIHGDLLNPYVEIEP
;
A
#
# COMPACT_ATOMS: atom_id res chain seq x y z
N MET A 1 -13.01 23.48 20.10
CA MET A 1 -12.38 22.17 19.78
C MET A 1 -11.04 21.89 20.46
N LEU A 2 -10.31 22.88 20.93
CA LEU A 2 -9.01 22.71 21.64
C LEU A 2 -9.10 22.05 23.02
N ASN A 3 -10.22 22.17 23.73
CA ASN A 3 -10.36 21.64 25.10
C ASN A 3 -10.41 20.11 25.19
N ASN A 4 -10.92 19.40 24.18
CA ASN A 4 -11.06 17.94 24.28
C ASN A 4 -9.71 17.21 24.18
N SER A 5 -8.76 17.73 23.42
CA SER A 5 -7.42 17.11 23.28
C SER A 5 -6.62 17.20 24.59
N LEU A 6 -6.67 18.32 25.28
CA LEU A 6 -6.00 18.52 26.55
C LEU A 6 -6.56 17.59 27.62
N ILE A 7 -7.87 17.50 27.75
CA ILE A 7 -8.57 16.62 28.71
C ILE A 7 -8.20 15.15 28.45
N ILE A 8 -8.20 14.72 27.20
CA ILE A 8 -7.80 13.36 26.83
C ILE A 8 -6.34 13.09 27.21
N ASN A 9 -5.44 14.04 27.01
CA ASN A 9 -4.02 13.87 27.34
C ASN A 9 -3.78 13.80 28.86
N VAL A 10 -4.45 14.65 29.63
CA VAL A 10 -4.41 14.61 31.09
C VAL A 10 -4.95 13.28 31.61
N TYR A 11 -6.09 12.83 31.09
CA TYR A 11 -6.70 11.55 31.48
C TYR A 11 -5.81 10.36 31.09
N LYS A 12 -5.18 10.38 29.92
CA LYS A 12 -4.17 9.38 29.53
C LYS A 12 -3.00 9.32 30.49
N PHE A 13 -2.49 10.49 30.90
CA PHE A 13 -1.39 10.57 31.85
C PHE A 13 -1.77 9.99 33.20
N TYR A 14 -2.95 10.36 33.74
CA TYR A 14 -3.49 9.80 34.96
C TYR A 14 -3.59 8.27 34.90
N LEU A 15 -4.25 7.73 33.85
CA LEU A 15 -4.40 6.29 33.72
C LEU A 15 -3.06 5.56 33.54
N LYS A 16 -2.09 6.16 32.88
CA LYS A 16 -0.74 5.58 32.74
C LYS A 16 -0.04 5.37 34.08
N LEU A 17 -0.30 6.26 35.06
CA LEU A 17 0.31 6.17 36.39
C LEU A 17 -0.47 5.24 37.32
N PHE A 18 -1.80 5.26 37.28
CA PHE A 18 -2.65 4.64 38.29
C PHE A 18 -3.42 3.41 37.81
N ASP A 19 -3.69 3.27 36.50
CA ASP A 19 -4.41 2.10 35.94
C ASP A 19 -3.91 1.74 34.54
N LYS A 20 -2.86 0.96 34.52
CA LYS A 20 -2.21 0.51 33.26
C LYS A 20 -3.17 -0.26 32.34
N LYS A 21 -4.13 -1.01 32.90
CA LYS A 21 -5.11 -1.80 32.12
C LYS A 21 -6.11 -0.88 31.42
N GLN A 22 -6.66 0.11 32.11
CA GLN A 22 -7.55 1.11 31.53
C GLN A 22 -6.81 2.01 30.54
N TYR A 23 -5.55 2.36 30.80
CA TYR A 23 -4.71 3.07 29.86
C TYR A 23 -4.57 2.34 28.52
N GLN A 24 -4.30 1.03 28.55
CA GLN A 24 -4.18 0.23 27.32
C GLN A 24 -5.51 0.16 26.56
N LYS A 25 -6.64 -0.01 27.25
CA LYS A 25 -7.97 0.01 26.63
C LYS A 25 -8.28 1.35 25.97
N LEU A 26 -8.00 2.46 26.66
CA LEU A 26 -8.22 3.80 26.11
C LEU A 26 -7.34 4.05 24.88
N LYS A 27 -6.04 3.67 24.98
CA LYS A 27 -5.11 3.78 23.86
C LYS A 27 -5.59 3.01 22.62
N HIS A 28 -6.11 1.80 22.83
CA HIS A 28 -6.66 0.98 21.73
C HIS A 28 -7.88 1.64 21.09
N LYS A 29 -8.87 2.08 21.89
CA LYS A 29 -10.06 2.78 21.39
C LYS A 29 -9.73 4.05 20.60
N LEU A 30 -8.76 4.83 21.08
CA LEU A 30 -8.35 6.06 20.37
C LEU A 30 -7.65 5.74 19.04
N LYS A 31 -6.84 4.69 19.01
CA LYS A 31 -6.21 4.23 17.76
C LYS A 31 -7.25 3.71 16.76
N GLU A 32 -8.25 2.96 17.22
CA GLU A 32 -9.35 2.50 16.36
C GLU A 32 -10.15 3.67 15.79
N ALA A 33 -10.50 4.67 16.62
CA ALA A 33 -11.22 5.85 16.18
C ALA A 33 -10.41 6.68 15.18
N GLU A 34 -9.10 6.83 15.39
CA GLU A 34 -8.19 7.50 14.45
C GLU A 34 -8.11 6.74 13.12
N SER A 35 -7.94 5.42 13.17
CA SER A 35 -7.92 4.56 11.99
C SER A 35 -9.23 4.63 11.20
N TYR A 36 -10.37 4.59 11.87
CA TYR A 36 -11.68 4.72 11.25
C TYR A 36 -11.89 6.08 10.59
N ASN A 37 -11.50 7.17 11.27
CA ASN A 37 -11.58 8.51 10.70
C ASN A 37 -10.67 8.67 9.47
N ASN A 38 -9.48 8.10 9.52
CA ASN A 38 -8.54 8.08 8.38
C ASN A 38 -9.13 7.31 7.20
N TYR A 39 -9.72 6.15 7.47
CA TYR A 39 -10.40 5.35 6.45
C TYR A 39 -11.48 6.15 5.73
N ILE A 40 -12.44 6.71 6.47
CA ILE A 40 -13.57 7.46 5.87
C ILE A 40 -13.10 8.69 5.08
N LYS A 41 -12.12 9.44 5.62
CA LYS A 41 -11.72 10.72 5.02
C LYS A 41 -10.76 10.59 3.84
N ILE A 42 -9.92 9.58 3.84
CA ILE A 42 -8.81 9.43 2.89
C ILE A 42 -8.98 8.19 2.04
N ILE A 43 -9.16 7.03 2.68
CA ILE A 43 -9.11 5.75 1.98
C ILE A 43 -10.38 5.48 1.19
N GLU A 44 -11.53 5.60 1.78
CA GLU A 44 -12.82 5.32 1.11
C GLU A 44 -13.03 6.17 -0.16
N PRO A 45 -12.78 7.49 -0.18
CA PRO A 45 -12.81 8.29 -1.40
C PRO A 45 -11.82 7.83 -2.44
N ALA A 46 -10.59 7.46 -2.03
CA ALA A 46 -9.56 6.94 -2.94
C ALA A 46 -9.99 5.61 -3.57
N LEU A 47 -10.55 4.68 -2.79
CA LEU A 47 -11.07 3.39 -3.30
C LEU A 47 -12.21 3.60 -4.31
N LYS A 48 -13.13 4.52 -4.03
CA LYS A 48 -14.21 4.88 -4.97
C LYS A 48 -13.65 5.42 -6.29
N LYS A 49 -12.67 6.33 -6.21
CA LYS A 49 -11.97 6.87 -7.40
C LYS A 49 -11.26 5.76 -8.18
N ILE A 50 -10.51 4.89 -7.52
CA ILE A 50 -9.82 3.74 -8.12
C ILE A 50 -10.82 2.85 -8.86
N SER A 51 -11.92 2.48 -8.23
CA SER A 51 -12.96 1.66 -8.84
C SER A 51 -13.58 2.30 -10.10
N GLN A 52 -13.76 3.62 -10.11
CA GLN A 52 -14.23 4.36 -11.27
C GLN A 52 -13.21 4.37 -12.41
N LEU A 53 -11.94 4.66 -12.10
CA LEU A 53 -10.84 4.68 -13.07
C LEU A 53 -10.69 3.34 -13.77
N ILE A 54 -10.69 2.23 -13.05
CA ILE A 54 -10.58 0.88 -13.60
C ILE A 54 -11.73 0.56 -14.56
N LYS A 55 -12.93 1.09 -14.30
CA LYS A 55 -14.10 0.86 -15.17
C LYS A 55 -14.10 1.70 -16.44
N SER A 56 -13.53 2.90 -16.41
CA SER A 56 -13.66 3.91 -17.46
C SER A 56 -12.40 4.13 -18.29
N LYS A 57 -11.21 3.99 -17.67
CA LYS A 57 -9.95 4.37 -18.32
C LYS A 57 -9.32 3.19 -19.06
N LYS A 58 -8.85 3.42 -20.29
CA LYS A 58 -8.22 2.40 -21.15
C LYS A 58 -6.71 2.28 -20.93
N ASN A 59 -6.08 3.32 -20.40
CA ASN A 59 -4.67 3.34 -20.03
C ASN A 59 -4.58 3.71 -18.55
N LEU A 60 -3.98 2.88 -17.75
CA LEU A 60 -3.85 3.08 -16.30
C LEU A 60 -2.38 3.12 -15.90
N SER A 61 -2.02 4.13 -15.12
CA SER A 61 -0.71 4.31 -14.50
C SER A 61 -0.75 3.94 -13.03
N PHE A 62 0.11 3.00 -12.66
CA PHE A 62 0.27 2.50 -11.30
C PHE A 62 1.58 2.99 -10.69
N LEU A 63 1.55 3.42 -9.43
CA LEU A 63 2.74 3.75 -8.65
C LEU A 63 2.97 2.72 -7.56
N HIS A 64 4.21 2.26 -7.44
CA HIS A 64 4.64 1.40 -6.34
C HIS A 64 5.99 1.83 -5.76
N SER A 65 6.10 1.91 -4.42
CA SER A 65 7.35 2.23 -3.71
C SER A 65 7.69 1.22 -2.61
N GLY A 66 7.15 0.00 -2.70
CA GLY A 66 7.39 -1.07 -1.73
C GLY A 66 8.67 -1.83 -1.99
N HIS A 67 8.96 -2.81 -1.13
CA HIS A 67 10.03 -3.78 -1.36
C HIS A 67 9.78 -4.61 -2.63
N LEU A 68 10.81 -5.30 -3.12
CA LEU A 68 10.72 -6.15 -4.32
C LEU A 68 9.55 -7.15 -4.24
N GLY A 69 9.38 -7.78 -3.07
CA GLY A 69 8.27 -8.71 -2.82
C GLY A 69 6.90 -8.02 -2.94
N ASP A 70 6.74 -6.84 -2.36
CA ASP A 70 5.49 -6.07 -2.43
C ASP A 70 5.12 -5.77 -3.90
N ILE A 71 6.11 -5.38 -4.71
CA ILE A 71 5.90 -5.08 -6.12
C ILE A 71 5.46 -6.34 -6.88
N ILE A 72 6.14 -7.47 -6.64
CA ILE A 72 5.77 -8.76 -7.26
C ILE A 72 4.36 -9.19 -6.83
N TYR A 73 4.00 -9.03 -5.56
CA TYR A 73 2.66 -9.37 -5.04
C TYR A 73 1.55 -8.47 -5.59
N SER A 74 1.87 -7.31 -6.15
CA SER A 74 0.90 -6.46 -6.85
C SER A 74 0.58 -6.92 -8.28
N LEU A 75 1.45 -7.73 -8.89
CA LEU A 75 1.32 -8.12 -10.30
C LEU A 75 0.05 -8.92 -10.65
N PRO A 76 -0.47 -9.83 -9.82
CA PRO A 76 -1.74 -10.52 -10.09
C PRO A 76 -2.90 -9.57 -10.29
N LEU A 77 -2.97 -8.48 -9.49
CA LEU A 77 -3.96 -7.45 -9.66
C LEU A 77 -3.81 -6.73 -11.01
N ILE A 78 -2.58 -6.31 -11.35
CA ILE A 78 -2.30 -5.61 -12.61
C ILE A 78 -2.62 -6.52 -13.80
N LYS A 79 -2.26 -7.81 -13.73
CA LYS A 79 -2.60 -8.82 -14.76
C LYS A 79 -4.10 -8.90 -15.00
N GLU A 80 -4.90 -8.88 -13.94
CA GLU A 80 -6.36 -8.93 -14.06
C GLU A 80 -6.93 -7.65 -14.70
N ILE A 81 -6.44 -6.48 -14.30
CA ILE A 81 -6.84 -5.19 -14.88
C ILE A 81 -6.42 -5.08 -16.34
N ALA A 82 -5.27 -5.63 -16.70
CA ALA A 82 -4.73 -5.61 -18.05
C ALA A 82 -5.57 -6.36 -19.09
N LYS A 83 -6.50 -7.21 -18.66
CA LYS A 83 -7.50 -7.83 -19.57
C LYS A 83 -8.40 -6.79 -20.26
N LYS A 84 -8.51 -5.57 -19.69
CA LYS A 84 -9.42 -4.51 -20.16
C LYS A 84 -8.73 -3.16 -20.43
N SER A 85 -7.52 -2.96 -19.89
CA SER A 85 -6.82 -1.68 -19.96
C SER A 85 -5.33 -1.91 -20.18
N LYS A 86 -4.65 -0.98 -20.84
CA LYS A 86 -3.18 -0.94 -20.85
C LYS A 86 -2.69 -0.51 -19.47
N CYS A 87 -1.67 -1.18 -18.95
CA CYS A 87 -1.15 -0.96 -17.60
C CYS A 87 0.32 -0.56 -17.65
N ASN A 88 0.62 0.63 -17.13
CA ASN A 88 1.99 1.12 -16.97
C ASN A 88 2.33 1.11 -15.46
N LEU A 89 3.52 0.65 -15.10
CA LEU A 89 3.98 0.57 -13.72
C LEU A 89 5.18 1.48 -13.51
N TYR A 90 5.05 2.39 -12.55
CA TYR A 90 6.09 3.34 -12.15
C TYR A 90 6.63 2.96 -10.78
N LEU A 91 7.95 2.86 -10.64
CA LEU A 91 8.62 2.47 -9.41
C LEU A 91 9.26 3.69 -8.76
N GLU A 92 8.73 4.10 -7.61
CA GLU A 92 9.29 5.18 -6.80
C GLU A 92 10.42 4.62 -5.93
N VAL A 93 11.62 5.15 -6.11
CA VAL A 93 12.81 4.76 -5.34
C VAL A 93 13.09 5.74 -4.20
N TYR A 94 13.90 5.31 -3.22
CA TYR A 94 14.37 6.09 -2.08
C TYR A 94 13.26 6.62 -1.17
N LYS A 95 12.08 6.02 -1.19
CA LYS A 95 11.07 6.30 -0.18
C LYS A 95 11.48 5.71 1.16
N GLU A 96 11.55 6.56 2.18
CA GLU A 96 12.00 6.15 3.51
C GLU A 96 10.98 5.21 4.18
N ILE A 97 11.50 4.20 4.85
CA ILE A 97 10.71 3.35 5.73
C ILE A 97 10.35 4.16 6.99
N PRO A 98 9.08 4.22 7.41
CA PRO A 98 8.69 4.93 8.61
C PRO A 98 9.50 4.47 9.84
N LYS A 99 9.98 5.40 10.66
CA LYS A 99 10.82 5.12 11.84
C LYS A 99 10.26 4.04 12.77
N LYS A 100 8.94 3.96 12.91
CA LYS A 100 8.26 2.94 13.72
C LYS A 100 8.52 1.51 13.22
N VAL A 101 8.82 1.34 11.95
CA VAL A 101 9.17 0.05 11.33
C VAL A 101 10.69 -0.15 11.35
N HIS A 102 11.45 0.93 11.26
CA HIS A 102 12.90 0.92 11.20
C HIS A 102 13.58 0.60 12.55
N ASP A 103 12.95 0.98 13.67
CA ASP A 103 13.47 0.71 15.02
C ASP A 103 13.64 -0.79 15.33
N LEU A 104 13.07 -1.67 14.50
CA LEU A 104 13.20 -3.12 14.57
C LEU A 104 14.37 -3.68 13.72
N GLY A 105 15.20 -2.81 13.12
CA GLY A 105 16.34 -3.24 12.28
C GLY A 105 15.87 -3.89 10.97
N HIS A 106 15.25 -3.13 10.09
CA HIS A 106 14.81 -3.67 8.80
C HIS A 106 16.01 -4.15 7.99
N PRO A 107 16.05 -5.43 7.52
CA PRO A 107 17.22 -6.03 6.88
C PRO A 107 17.63 -5.36 5.54
N PHE A 108 16.74 -4.57 4.94
CA PHE A 108 16.98 -3.90 3.65
C PHE A 108 17.35 -2.40 3.78
N GLY A 109 17.68 -1.92 5.00
CA GLY A 109 18.17 -0.57 5.22
C GLY A 109 17.06 0.49 5.35
N ARG A 110 17.39 1.74 4.98
CA ARG A 110 16.54 2.92 5.24
C ARG A 110 15.38 3.07 4.27
N PHE A 111 15.49 2.54 3.06
CA PHE A 111 14.51 2.75 1.97
C PHE A 111 13.78 1.46 1.62
N PHE A 112 12.51 1.60 1.19
CA PHE A 112 11.74 0.46 0.69
C PHE A 112 12.33 -0.12 -0.60
N LEU A 113 12.75 0.75 -1.52
CA LEU A 113 13.31 0.38 -2.82
C LEU A 113 14.49 1.29 -3.15
N THR A 114 15.64 0.71 -3.48
CA THR A 114 16.78 1.44 -4.04
C THR A 114 16.74 1.41 -5.57
N LYS A 115 17.46 2.33 -6.21
CA LYS A 115 17.56 2.38 -7.67
C LYS A 115 18.19 1.11 -8.25
N GLU A 116 19.19 0.57 -7.56
CA GLU A 116 19.88 -0.67 -7.96
C GLU A 116 18.94 -1.87 -7.91
N ALA A 117 18.10 -1.96 -6.86
CA ALA A 117 17.11 -3.01 -6.73
C ALA A 117 16.01 -2.88 -7.80
N ALA A 118 15.55 -1.66 -8.05
CA ALA A 118 14.56 -1.40 -9.11
C ALA A 118 15.11 -1.79 -10.50
N HIS A 119 16.37 -1.44 -10.81
CA HIS A 119 16.99 -1.80 -12.09
C HIS A 119 17.13 -3.32 -12.29
N LYS A 120 17.30 -4.09 -11.20
CA LYS A 120 17.30 -5.57 -11.27
C LYS A 120 15.90 -6.15 -11.51
N LEU A 121 14.85 -5.47 -11.00
CA LEU A 121 13.47 -5.93 -11.10
C LEU A 121 12.81 -5.55 -12.43
N ILE A 122 13.11 -4.37 -12.98
CA ILE A 122 12.52 -3.85 -14.22
C ILE A 122 12.61 -4.84 -15.39
N PRO A 123 13.74 -5.51 -15.67
CA PRO A 123 13.81 -6.48 -16.78
C PRO A 123 12.85 -7.65 -16.62
N LEU A 124 12.64 -8.14 -15.39
CA LEU A 124 11.68 -9.21 -15.10
C LEU A 124 10.24 -8.74 -15.39
N ILE A 125 9.89 -7.54 -14.92
CA ILE A 125 8.55 -6.98 -15.11
C ILE A 125 8.29 -6.66 -16.60
N LYS A 126 9.28 -6.14 -17.32
CA LYS A 126 9.17 -5.85 -18.77
C LYS A 126 8.83 -7.07 -19.61
N LYS A 127 9.24 -8.26 -19.19
CA LYS A 127 8.90 -9.52 -19.88
C LYS A 127 7.44 -9.92 -19.71
N GLN A 128 6.72 -9.33 -18.75
CA GLN A 128 5.31 -9.69 -18.51
C GLN A 128 4.42 -9.05 -19.56
N LYS A 129 3.79 -9.86 -20.40
CA LYS A 129 2.95 -9.41 -21.57
C LYS A 129 1.78 -8.50 -21.18
N TYR A 130 1.36 -8.55 -19.91
CA TYR A 130 0.27 -7.71 -19.39
C TYR A 130 0.74 -6.33 -18.87
N ILE A 131 2.06 -6.06 -18.84
CA ILE A 131 2.63 -4.75 -18.54
C ILE A 131 3.00 -4.07 -19.85
N SER A 132 2.39 -2.91 -20.12
CA SER A 132 2.70 -2.12 -21.32
C SER A 132 4.04 -1.40 -21.18
N GLU A 133 4.30 -0.86 -19.99
CA GLU A 133 5.52 -0.15 -19.66
C GLU A 133 5.86 -0.29 -18.18
N VAL A 134 7.16 -0.40 -17.86
CA VAL A 134 7.67 -0.27 -16.49
C VAL A 134 8.94 0.58 -16.49
N GLN A 135 8.99 1.59 -15.60
CA GLN A 135 10.13 2.48 -15.44
C GLN A 135 10.21 3.05 -14.04
N LEU A 136 11.31 3.76 -13.75
CA LEU A 136 11.39 4.57 -12.52
C LEU A 136 10.43 5.73 -12.64
N TYR A 137 9.81 6.09 -11.50
CA TYR A 137 8.93 7.24 -11.39
C TYR A 137 9.73 8.54 -11.44
N ASP A 138 9.35 9.46 -12.32
CA ASP A 138 9.98 10.78 -12.52
C ASP A 138 8.94 11.90 -12.65
N GLY A 139 7.83 11.77 -11.91
CA GLY A 139 6.80 12.81 -11.85
C GLY A 139 5.60 12.60 -12.77
N GLU A 140 5.44 11.40 -13.36
CA GLU A 140 4.30 11.09 -14.23
C GLU A 140 2.97 11.16 -13.49
N GLU A 141 1.90 11.43 -14.23
CA GLU A 141 0.54 11.39 -13.68
C GLU A 141 0.15 9.95 -13.31
N ILE A 142 -0.20 9.75 -12.06
CA ILE A 142 -0.54 8.44 -11.50
C ILE A 142 -2.05 8.32 -11.26
N ASP A 143 -2.64 7.27 -11.82
CA ASP A 143 -4.04 6.93 -11.61
C ASP A 143 -4.26 6.16 -10.30
N ILE A 144 -3.41 5.17 -10.03
CA ILE A 144 -3.55 4.24 -8.90
C ILE A 144 -2.25 4.14 -8.13
N ASN A 145 -2.24 4.69 -6.92
CA ASN A 145 -1.14 4.52 -5.98
C ASN A 145 -1.32 3.21 -5.21
N LEU A 146 -0.58 2.19 -5.58
CA LEU A 146 -0.65 0.86 -4.95
C LEU A 146 -0.17 0.88 -3.49
N ASN A 147 0.61 1.89 -3.08
CA ASN A 147 1.08 2.00 -1.69
C ASN A 147 -0.05 2.23 -0.68
N LEU A 148 -1.23 2.67 -1.13
CA LEU A 148 -2.42 2.83 -0.28
C LEU A 148 -2.86 1.53 0.40
N PHE A 149 -2.39 0.35 -0.04
CA PHE A 149 -2.69 -0.89 0.65
C PHE A 149 -2.29 -0.86 2.13
N ARG A 150 -1.23 -0.11 2.50
CA ARG A 150 -0.73 0.01 3.88
C ARG A 150 -1.68 0.75 4.82
N ASP A 151 -2.58 1.54 4.25
CA ASP A 151 -3.55 2.35 4.99
C ASP A 151 -4.93 1.68 5.08
N LEU A 152 -5.09 0.51 4.43
CA LEU A 152 -6.34 -0.25 4.49
C LEU A 152 -6.56 -0.82 5.91
N PRO A 153 -7.81 -0.79 6.42
CA PRO A 153 -8.17 -1.38 7.72
C PRO A 153 -8.34 -2.91 7.60
N ILE A 154 -7.35 -3.60 7.06
CA ILE A 154 -7.36 -5.05 6.87
C ILE A 154 -6.41 -5.74 7.85
N ASN A 155 -6.60 -7.03 8.04
CA ASN A 155 -5.65 -7.86 8.75
C ASN A 155 -4.48 -8.22 7.82
N PHE A 156 -3.29 -7.67 8.06
CA PHE A 156 -2.10 -7.94 7.27
C PHE A 156 -1.49 -9.34 7.46
N ASN A 157 -2.10 -10.20 8.29
CA ASN A 157 -1.72 -11.61 8.38
C ASN A 157 -2.32 -12.47 7.26
N ILE A 158 -3.18 -11.90 6.41
CA ILE A 158 -3.62 -12.56 5.18
C ILE A 158 -2.52 -12.52 4.12
N ASP A 159 -2.68 -13.34 3.07
CA ASP A 159 -1.78 -13.37 1.92
C ASP A 159 -1.55 -11.97 1.33
N CYS A 160 -0.28 -11.61 1.13
CA CYS A 160 0.15 -10.29 0.66
C CYS A 160 -0.49 -9.87 -0.67
N ILE A 161 -0.75 -10.82 -1.57
CA ILE A 161 -1.42 -10.56 -2.85
C ILE A 161 -2.83 -10.02 -2.62
N ARG A 162 -3.52 -10.51 -1.61
CA ARG A 162 -4.89 -10.10 -1.28
C ARG A 162 -4.99 -8.66 -0.78
N TRP A 163 -3.93 -8.06 -0.28
CA TRP A 163 -3.93 -6.64 0.11
C TRP A 163 -4.29 -5.75 -1.08
N TYR A 164 -3.76 -6.07 -2.26
CA TYR A 164 -4.02 -5.32 -3.50
C TYR A 164 -5.43 -5.57 -4.03
N PHE A 165 -5.99 -6.76 -3.82
CA PHE A 165 -7.38 -7.03 -4.17
C PHE A 165 -8.34 -6.20 -3.31
N HIS A 166 -8.05 -6.05 -2.03
CA HIS A 166 -8.82 -5.16 -1.15
C HIS A 166 -8.73 -3.68 -1.55
N LEU A 167 -7.59 -3.26 -2.12
CA LEU A 167 -7.41 -1.90 -2.60
C LEU A 167 -8.31 -1.56 -3.79
N THR A 168 -8.62 -2.51 -4.64
CA THR A 168 -9.32 -2.26 -5.91
C THR A 168 -10.71 -2.89 -5.99
N GLY A 169 -11.00 -3.87 -5.14
CA GLY A 169 -12.18 -4.72 -5.23
C GLY A 169 -12.13 -5.72 -6.39
N ILE A 170 -10.99 -5.86 -7.06
CA ILE A 170 -10.78 -6.83 -8.13
C ILE A 170 -9.97 -8.01 -7.59
N HIS A 171 -10.43 -9.22 -7.88
CA HIS A 171 -9.74 -10.46 -7.51
C HIS A 171 -9.00 -11.00 -8.74
N GLY A 172 -7.70 -11.20 -8.60
CA GLY A 172 -6.88 -11.87 -9.60
C GLY A 172 -6.94 -13.38 -9.49
N ASP A 173 -6.64 -14.05 -10.58
CA ASP A 173 -6.45 -15.51 -10.59
C ASP A 173 -5.08 -15.85 -9.97
N LEU A 174 -5.12 -16.58 -8.85
CA LEU A 174 -3.94 -17.06 -8.14
C LEU A 174 -3.56 -18.51 -8.48
N LEU A 175 -4.35 -19.18 -9.29
CA LEU A 175 -4.09 -20.56 -9.71
C LEU A 175 -3.13 -20.62 -10.90
N ASN A 176 -3.08 -19.56 -11.70
CA ASN A 176 -2.20 -19.44 -12.85
C ASN A 176 -0.97 -18.54 -12.55
N PRO A 177 0.20 -18.86 -13.11
CA PRO A 177 1.38 -18.05 -12.95
C PRO A 177 1.14 -16.58 -13.34
N TYR A 178 1.58 -15.65 -12.51
CA TYR A 178 1.50 -14.21 -12.80
C TYR A 178 2.88 -13.61 -13.08
N VAL A 179 3.94 -14.36 -12.86
CA VAL A 179 5.29 -14.05 -13.33
C VAL A 179 5.73 -15.17 -14.27
N GLU A 180 5.94 -14.82 -15.54
CA GLU A 180 6.44 -15.72 -16.55
C GLU A 180 7.94 -15.51 -16.68
N ILE A 181 8.70 -16.58 -16.51
CA ILE A 181 10.15 -16.61 -16.72
C ILE A 181 10.38 -17.51 -17.93
N GLU A 182 10.83 -16.92 -19.03
CA GLU A 182 11.31 -17.71 -20.16
C GLU A 182 12.64 -18.36 -19.78
N PRO A 183 12.80 -19.65 -20.07
CA PRO A 183 14.03 -20.38 -19.81
C PRO A 183 15.23 -19.83 -20.59
#